data_aa31d0a6c82416d267a5cf81d1fb3c3b
#
_entry.id   aa31d0a6c82416d267a5cf81d1fb3c3b
#
_cell.length_a   1.000
_cell.length_b   1.000
_cell.length_c   1.000
_cell.angle_alpha   90.00
_cell.angle_beta   90.00
_cell.angle_gamma   90.00
#
_symmetry.space_group_name_H-M   'P 1'
#
loop_
_entity.id
_entity.type
_entity.pdbx_description
1 polymer ?
#
loop_
_entity_poly.entity_id
_entity_poly.type
_entity_poly.pdbx_seq_one_letter_code
_entity_poly.pdbx_strand_id
1 'polypeptide(L)'
;MTMISDLSRDLVEEILSKVPITCLRAVRSTCKLWNVLSKDRVLCKTDITHQFIGFMVKEYRICSMRFSLHGVGSSIKEIGNLFNQAEICNIIHCDGLLLCVTKEDKTRSLVVWNPYLGQTRWIQPINNYHRFESSDKYAFGYDHKNRNHKILRVFDVNRYEIYDFSSNSWRILDIIPDDDIWSRQRGASLKGNTYFVAKEKTLVDEDVVGEVEIDEPHNLLLCFDFTREGFGPFLPLPFLHYNEDIGTLSTLRDEKLVVLYQRMVCPEVEIWVTTNIEPDAVSWTPFLNIDMQPLDRGFQFVLCSGASFFIDEEMKIAVVFYIYRAEKMAKTRSYHSVCITGENGYLDNLDLGDAVYRHVPMRENPYCCPLVCSYVPSLVQIN
;
A
#
# COMPACT_ATOMS: atom_id res chain seq x y z
N MET A 1 -7.64 -47.69 -5.03
CA MET A 1 -7.46 -46.29 -5.48
C MET A 1 -7.81 -45.41 -4.29
N THR A 2 -6.81 -44.89 -3.61
CA THR A 2 -7.00 -44.03 -2.42
C THR A 2 -7.63 -42.72 -2.89
N MET A 3 -8.80 -42.39 -2.37
CA MET A 3 -9.45 -41.13 -2.72
C MET A 3 -8.87 -40.00 -1.91
N ILE A 4 -8.85 -38.77 -2.45
CA ILE A 4 -8.39 -37.58 -1.73
C ILE A 4 -9.15 -37.36 -0.42
N SER A 5 -10.39 -37.89 -0.32
CA SER A 5 -11.20 -37.92 0.90
C SER A 5 -10.65 -38.80 2.01
N ASP A 6 -9.71 -39.72 1.70
CA ASP A 6 -9.17 -40.70 2.64
C ASP A 6 -7.88 -40.20 3.34
N LEU A 7 -7.44 -38.98 3.02
CA LEU A 7 -6.27 -38.37 3.65
C LEU A 7 -6.54 -38.00 5.11
N SER A 8 -5.55 -38.23 5.97
CA SER A 8 -5.63 -37.79 7.37
C SER A 8 -5.77 -36.28 7.45
N ARG A 9 -6.42 -35.79 8.50
CA ARG A 9 -6.59 -34.35 8.73
C ARG A 9 -5.25 -33.60 8.67
N ASP A 10 -4.20 -34.14 9.32
CA ASP A 10 -2.88 -33.52 9.37
C ASP A 10 -2.23 -33.38 7.99
N LEU A 11 -2.38 -34.41 7.15
CA LEU A 11 -1.85 -34.40 5.79
C LEU A 11 -2.59 -33.39 4.90
N VAL A 12 -3.92 -33.33 5.02
CA VAL A 12 -4.72 -32.31 4.33
C VAL A 12 -4.31 -30.93 4.77
N GLU A 13 -4.08 -30.76 6.04
CA GLU A 13 -3.61 -29.50 6.59
C GLU A 13 -2.24 -29.11 6.04
N GLU A 14 -1.28 -30.01 5.96
CA GLU A 14 0.03 -29.76 5.36
C GLU A 14 -0.10 -29.38 3.86
N ILE A 15 -0.91 -30.07 3.11
CA ILE A 15 -1.19 -29.75 1.70
C ILE A 15 -1.76 -28.34 1.59
N LEU A 16 -2.77 -28.01 2.40
CA LEU A 16 -3.42 -26.69 2.38
C LEU A 16 -2.45 -25.56 2.73
N SER A 17 -1.45 -25.82 3.58
CA SER A 17 -0.43 -24.82 3.94
C SER A 17 0.44 -24.40 2.74
N LYS A 18 0.57 -25.26 1.73
CA LYS A 18 1.37 -25.01 0.52
C LYS A 18 0.53 -24.43 -0.63
N VAL A 19 -0.80 -24.38 -0.47
CA VAL A 19 -1.70 -23.83 -1.51
C VAL A 19 -1.63 -22.31 -1.49
N PRO A 20 -1.38 -21.65 -2.63
CA PRO A 20 -1.46 -20.19 -2.73
C PRO A 20 -2.86 -19.67 -2.32
N ILE A 21 -2.90 -18.54 -1.61
CA ILE A 21 -4.14 -17.92 -1.12
C ILE A 21 -5.16 -17.74 -2.26
N THR A 22 -4.70 -17.32 -3.42
CA THR A 22 -5.54 -17.11 -4.61
C THR A 22 -6.15 -18.39 -5.18
N CYS A 23 -5.60 -19.57 -4.85
CA CYS A 23 -6.10 -20.87 -5.27
C CYS A 23 -7.05 -21.51 -4.25
N LEU A 24 -7.13 -20.99 -3.02
CA LEU A 24 -7.94 -21.59 -1.95
C LEU A 24 -9.42 -21.66 -2.28
N ARG A 25 -9.96 -20.74 -3.08
CA ARG A 25 -11.35 -20.80 -3.54
C ARG A 25 -11.63 -22.09 -4.32
N ALA A 26 -10.76 -22.44 -5.27
CA ALA A 26 -10.90 -23.66 -6.05
C ALA A 26 -10.81 -24.92 -5.16
N VAL A 27 -9.85 -24.88 -4.22
CA VAL A 27 -9.66 -25.99 -3.27
C VAL A 27 -10.87 -26.16 -2.35
N ARG A 28 -11.46 -25.07 -1.86
CA ARG A 28 -12.68 -25.10 -1.03
C ARG A 28 -13.89 -25.69 -1.73
N SER A 29 -13.95 -25.56 -3.05
CA SER A 29 -15.05 -26.15 -3.84
C SER A 29 -14.94 -27.66 -4.02
N THR A 30 -13.81 -28.28 -3.68
CA THR A 30 -13.58 -29.71 -3.89
C THR A 30 -14.33 -30.60 -2.90
N CYS A 31 -14.27 -30.29 -1.60
CA CYS A 31 -15.03 -31.03 -0.58
C CYS A 31 -15.26 -30.20 0.71
N LYS A 32 -16.22 -30.63 1.53
CA LYS A 32 -16.59 -29.95 2.79
C LYS A 32 -15.43 -29.89 3.79
N LEU A 33 -14.63 -30.97 3.92
CA LEU A 33 -13.50 -31.04 4.83
C LEU A 33 -12.44 -29.98 4.48
N TRP A 34 -12.07 -29.87 3.21
CA TRP A 34 -11.10 -28.89 2.73
C TRP A 34 -11.61 -27.46 2.88
N ASN A 35 -12.91 -27.24 2.70
CA ASN A 35 -13.51 -25.93 2.96
C ASN A 35 -13.41 -25.53 4.43
N VAL A 36 -13.70 -26.43 5.37
CA VAL A 36 -13.60 -26.15 6.80
C VAL A 36 -12.14 -25.94 7.20
N LEU A 37 -11.26 -26.89 6.89
CA LEU A 37 -9.85 -26.84 7.29
C LEU A 37 -9.12 -25.62 6.70
N SER A 38 -9.43 -25.22 5.46
CA SER A 38 -8.81 -24.04 4.87
C SER A 38 -9.23 -22.73 5.54
N LYS A 39 -10.42 -22.67 6.14
CA LYS A 39 -10.90 -21.49 6.90
C LYS A 39 -10.28 -21.44 8.30
N ASP A 40 -10.27 -22.58 8.99
CA ASP A 40 -9.74 -22.64 10.36
C ASP A 40 -8.24 -22.35 10.43
N ARG A 41 -7.49 -22.79 9.43
CA ARG A 41 -6.03 -22.77 9.49
C ARG A 41 -5.36 -21.45 9.13
N VAL A 42 -5.92 -20.73 8.17
CA VAL A 42 -5.30 -19.44 7.76
C VAL A 42 -5.47 -18.37 8.85
N LEU A 43 -6.49 -18.52 9.70
CA LEU A 43 -6.69 -17.62 10.84
C LEU A 43 -5.99 -18.09 12.12
N CYS A 44 -5.64 -19.37 12.25
CA CYS A 44 -5.16 -19.96 13.51
C CYS A 44 -3.67 -20.29 13.56
N LYS A 45 -2.92 -20.25 12.47
CA LYS A 45 -1.48 -20.56 12.49
C LYS A 45 -0.61 -19.37 12.13
N THR A 46 -0.12 -18.78 13.16
CA THR A 46 1.08 -17.96 13.35
C THR A 46 2.39 -18.61 12.89
N ASP A 47 2.40 -19.82 12.33
CA ASP A 47 3.60 -20.45 11.75
C ASP A 47 4.04 -19.83 10.41
N ILE A 48 3.37 -18.72 10.00
CA ILE A 48 3.82 -17.84 8.91
C ILE A 48 4.79 -16.78 9.47
N THR A 49 5.39 -17.02 10.62
CA THR A 49 6.19 -16.02 11.33
C THR A 49 7.40 -15.51 10.54
N HIS A 50 7.73 -16.13 9.42
CA HIS A 50 8.89 -15.73 8.60
C HIS A 50 8.57 -15.63 7.10
N GLN A 51 7.29 -15.56 6.74
CA GLN A 51 6.86 -15.36 5.36
C GLN A 51 5.99 -14.11 5.24
N PHE A 52 6.46 -13.14 4.47
CA PHE A 52 5.63 -12.03 4.05
C PHE A 52 4.74 -12.47 2.89
N ILE A 53 3.44 -12.20 3.02
CA ILE A 53 2.46 -12.37 1.95
C ILE A 53 1.94 -10.99 1.57
N GLY A 54 1.99 -10.68 0.29
CA GLY A 54 1.52 -9.41 -0.20
C GLY A 54 1.07 -9.46 -1.65
N PHE A 55 0.57 -8.34 -2.10
CA PHE A 55 0.22 -8.11 -3.49
C PHE A 55 0.99 -6.92 -4.04
N MET A 56 1.39 -7.02 -5.28
CA MET A 56 2.11 -5.99 -6.02
C MET A 56 1.38 -5.67 -7.31
N VAL A 57 1.26 -4.40 -7.62
CA VAL A 57 0.92 -3.96 -8.96
C VAL A 57 2.21 -3.65 -9.70
N LYS A 58 2.49 -4.44 -10.72
CA LYS A 58 3.61 -4.24 -11.64
C LYS A 58 3.05 -4.18 -13.05
N GLU A 59 3.40 -3.15 -13.83
CA GLU A 59 2.93 -2.96 -15.20
C GLU A 59 1.40 -3.08 -15.36
N TYR A 60 0.65 -2.51 -14.39
CA TYR A 60 -0.82 -2.56 -14.28
C TYR A 60 -1.41 -3.95 -14.06
N ARG A 61 -0.59 -4.95 -13.69
CA ARG A 61 -1.04 -6.31 -13.36
C ARG A 61 -0.82 -6.61 -11.91
N ILE A 62 -1.74 -7.35 -11.32
CA ILE A 62 -1.61 -7.79 -9.93
C ILE A 62 -0.75 -9.05 -9.89
N CYS A 63 0.30 -9.00 -9.08
CA CYS A 63 1.16 -10.13 -8.75
C CYS A 63 0.97 -10.49 -7.28
N SER A 64 0.86 -11.77 -6.96
CA SER A 64 1.02 -12.25 -5.60
C SER A 64 2.50 -12.39 -5.27
N MET A 65 2.87 -11.97 -4.07
CA MET A 65 4.24 -12.05 -3.59
C MET A 65 4.32 -12.92 -2.34
N ARG A 66 5.40 -13.66 -2.27
CA ARG A 66 5.80 -14.37 -1.07
C ARG A 66 7.31 -14.23 -0.90
N PHE A 67 7.74 -13.68 0.19
CA PHE A 67 9.15 -13.59 0.56
C PHE A 67 9.42 -14.50 1.76
N SER A 68 10.46 -15.33 1.64
CA SER A 68 11.03 -16.04 2.78
C SER A 68 12.24 -15.24 3.28
N LEU A 69 12.17 -14.73 4.48
CA LEU A 69 13.23 -13.90 5.08
C LEU A 69 14.43 -14.72 5.57
N HIS A 70 14.34 -16.06 5.54
CA HIS A 70 15.41 -16.97 5.91
C HIS A 70 16.31 -17.43 4.74
N GLY A 71 16.33 -16.69 3.63
CA GLY A 71 17.39 -16.84 2.62
C GLY A 71 17.14 -17.79 1.46
N VAL A 72 16.00 -18.47 1.34
CA VAL A 72 15.70 -19.29 0.16
C VAL A 72 14.24 -19.14 -0.26
N GLY A 73 14.02 -18.45 -1.38
CA GLY A 73 12.78 -18.56 -2.12
C GLY A 73 11.81 -17.38 -2.03
N SER A 74 12.22 -16.21 -2.53
CA SER A 74 11.23 -15.21 -2.94
C SER A 74 10.51 -15.69 -4.20
N SER A 75 9.18 -15.59 -4.24
CA SER A 75 8.40 -15.88 -5.44
C SER A 75 7.42 -14.74 -5.71
N ILE A 76 7.49 -14.22 -6.94
CA ILE A 76 6.52 -13.25 -7.45
C ILE A 76 5.82 -13.93 -8.60
N LYS A 77 4.49 -14.03 -8.53
CA LYS A 77 3.67 -14.66 -9.57
C LYS A 77 2.57 -13.71 -10.00
N GLU A 78 2.49 -13.46 -11.29
CA GLU A 78 1.35 -12.76 -11.87
C GLU A 78 0.07 -13.57 -11.65
N ILE A 79 -0.99 -12.89 -11.23
CA ILE A 79 -2.32 -13.48 -11.09
C ILE A 79 -3.03 -13.26 -12.43
N GLY A 80 -3.02 -14.30 -13.26
CA GLY A 80 -3.63 -14.26 -14.58
C GLY A 80 -5.16 -14.11 -14.51
N ASN A 81 -5.73 -13.41 -15.50
CA ASN A 81 -7.17 -13.25 -15.75
C ASN A 81 -8.02 -12.78 -14.55
N LEU A 82 -7.41 -12.10 -13.58
CA LEU A 82 -8.16 -11.40 -12.56
C LEU A 82 -8.79 -10.13 -13.18
N PHE A 83 -10.06 -9.89 -12.91
CA PHE A 83 -10.79 -8.70 -13.38
C PHE A 83 -10.89 -8.54 -14.90
N ASN A 84 -11.05 -9.64 -15.66
CA ASN A 84 -11.23 -9.59 -17.13
C ASN A 84 -10.11 -8.81 -17.87
N GLN A 85 -8.87 -8.92 -17.40
CA GLN A 85 -7.70 -8.23 -17.93
C GLN A 85 -7.68 -6.70 -17.73
N ALA A 86 -8.53 -6.15 -16.86
CA ALA A 86 -8.47 -4.73 -16.52
C ALA A 86 -7.08 -4.34 -15.99
N GLU A 87 -6.54 -3.24 -16.49
CA GLU A 87 -5.28 -2.68 -16.01
C GLU A 87 -5.52 -2.02 -14.62
N ILE A 88 -4.70 -2.39 -13.63
CA ILE A 88 -4.80 -1.88 -12.26
C ILE A 88 -3.70 -0.84 -12.04
N CYS A 89 -4.07 0.37 -11.65
CA CYS A 89 -3.11 1.44 -11.39
C CYS A 89 -2.86 1.69 -9.90
N ASN A 90 -3.72 1.22 -9.01
CA ASN A 90 -3.53 1.33 -7.56
C ASN A 90 -4.15 0.16 -6.81
N ILE A 91 -3.60 -0.16 -5.63
CA ILE A 91 -4.07 -1.20 -4.72
C ILE A 91 -3.96 -0.71 -3.29
N ILE A 92 -5.04 -0.84 -2.51
CA ILE A 92 -5.12 -0.41 -1.11
C ILE A 92 -5.70 -1.57 -0.30
N HIS A 93 -5.00 -1.96 0.77
CA HIS A 93 -5.42 -3.01 1.69
C HIS A 93 -6.18 -2.42 2.89
N CYS A 94 -7.27 -3.05 3.28
CA CYS A 94 -7.97 -2.80 4.54
C CYS A 94 -8.75 -4.04 4.96
N ASP A 95 -8.50 -4.53 6.18
CA ASP A 95 -9.28 -5.62 6.82
C ASP A 95 -9.39 -6.90 5.95
N GLY A 96 -8.30 -7.25 5.24
CA GLY A 96 -8.25 -8.40 4.33
C GLY A 96 -8.98 -8.22 3.00
N LEU A 97 -9.46 -7.02 2.73
CA LEU A 97 -9.99 -6.61 1.43
C LEU A 97 -8.97 -5.76 0.68
N LEU A 98 -8.96 -5.87 -0.63
CA LEU A 98 -8.15 -5.06 -1.52
C LEU A 98 -9.06 -4.17 -2.38
N LEU A 99 -8.89 -2.87 -2.29
CA LEU A 99 -9.46 -1.92 -3.24
C LEU A 99 -8.48 -1.76 -4.40
N CYS A 100 -8.88 -2.19 -5.58
CA CYS A 100 -8.12 -2.08 -6.82
C CYS A 100 -8.72 -0.96 -7.66
N VAL A 101 -7.91 0.00 -8.08
CA VAL A 101 -8.31 1.08 -8.99
C VAL A 101 -7.91 0.70 -10.40
N THR A 102 -8.87 0.63 -11.33
CA THR A 102 -8.58 0.30 -12.72
C THR A 102 -8.07 1.53 -13.47
N LYS A 103 -7.25 1.25 -14.50
CA LYS A 103 -6.84 2.24 -15.48
C LYS A 103 -7.62 2.00 -16.77
N GLU A 104 -8.70 2.74 -16.98
CA GLU A 104 -9.44 2.73 -18.23
C GLU A 104 -9.36 4.11 -18.89
N ASP A 105 -9.32 4.16 -20.22
CA ASP A 105 -9.11 5.41 -20.98
C ASP A 105 -10.26 6.44 -20.82
N LYS A 106 -11.43 6.00 -20.38
CA LYS A 106 -12.63 6.86 -20.27
C LYS A 106 -13.35 6.83 -18.94
N THR A 107 -13.24 5.74 -18.18
CA THR A 107 -13.94 5.57 -16.89
C THR A 107 -13.09 4.76 -15.95
N ARG A 108 -12.69 5.31 -14.81
CA ARG A 108 -12.08 4.52 -13.75
C ARG A 108 -13.16 3.73 -13.04
N SER A 109 -12.97 2.44 -12.94
CA SER A 109 -13.79 1.56 -12.12
C SER A 109 -12.99 1.15 -10.89
N LEU A 110 -13.69 0.85 -9.82
CA LEU A 110 -13.11 0.31 -8.60
C LEU A 110 -13.52 -1.15 -8.48
N VAL A 111 -12.60 -1.99 -8.03
CA VAL A 111 -12.89 -3.37 -7.70
C VAL A 111 -12.47 -3.63 -6.27
N VAL A 112 -13.42 -3.99 -5.43
CA VAL A 112 -13.11 -4.53 -4.12
C VAL A 112 -13.00 -6.03 -4.22
N TRP A 113 -11.89 -6.57 -3.75
CA TRP A 113 -11.55 -7.98 -3.87
C TRP A 113 -11.12 -8.56 -2.52
N ASN A 114 -11.72 -9.70 -2.15
CA ASN A 114 -11.20 -10.53 -1.07
C ASN A 114 -10.41 -11.70 -1.69
N PRO A 115 -9.08 -11.66 -1.70
CA PRO A 115 -8.24 -12.73 -2.26
C PRO A 115 -8.48 -14.08 -1.59
N TYR A 116 -8.75 -14.06 -0.28
CA TYR A 116 -8.95 -15.26 0.52
C TYR A 116 -10.27 -15.98 0.22
N LEU A 117 -11.36 -15.22 0.08
CA LEU A 117 -12.67 -15.75 -0.29
C LEU A 117 -12.88 -15.85 -1.82
N GLY A 118 -12.06 -15.13 -2.60
CA GLY A 118 -12.20 -15.02 -4.04
C GLY A 118 -13.44 -14.23 -4.46
N GLN A 119 -13.97 -13.38 -3.60
CA GLN A 119 -15.11 -12.51 -3.88
C GLN A 119 -14.65 -11.20 -4.51
N THR A 120 -15.44 -10.68 -5.43
CA THR A 120 -15.19 -9.37 -6.07
C THR A 120 -16.47 -8.56 -6.17
N ARG A 121 -16.37 -7.25 -6.04
CA ARG A 121 -17.46 -6.29 -6.27
C ARG A 121 -16.96 -5.11 -7.05
N TRP A 122 -17.62 -4.82 -8.18
CA TRP A 122 -17.33 -3.67 -9.01
C TRP A 122 -18.14 -2.46 -8.55
N ILE A 123 -17.49 -1.31 -8.48
CA ILE A 123 -18.08 -0.05 -8.04
C ILE A 123 -17.73 1.01 -9.07
N GLN A 124 -18.77 1.70 -9.57
CA GLN A 124 -18.60 2.81 -10.49
C GLN A 124 -18.61 4.12 -9.70
N PRO A 125 -17.62 5.00 -9.84
CA PRO A 125 -17.69 6.36 -9.30
C PRO A 125 -18.84 7.15 -9.91
N ILE A 126 -19.44 8.05 -9.13
CA ILE A 126 -20.44 8.99 -9.65
C ILE A 126 -19.72 10.02 -10.54
N ASN A 127 -20.29 10.31 -11.69
CA ASN A 127 -19.89 11.36 -12.62
C ASN A 127 -18.53 11.25 -13.28
N ASN A 128 -18.59 10.85 -14.53
CA ASN A 128 -17.52 10.92 -15.51
C ASN A 128 -17.37 12.29 -16.20
N TYR A 129 -17.93 13.38 -15.62
CA TYR A 129 -18.06 14.67 -16.31
C TYR A 129 -16.79 15.53 -16.33
N HIS A 130 -15.82 15.23 -15.52
CA HIS A 130 -14.53 15.92 -15.59
C HIS A 130 -13.50 14.99 -16.24
N ARG A 131 -12.77 15.54 -17.21
CA ARG A 131 -11.59 14.88 -17.78
C ARG A 131 -10.83 14.27 -16.63
N PHE A 132 -10.68 12.94 -16.66
CA PHE A 132 -9.88 12.21 -15.70
C PHE A 132 -8.50 12.83 -15.67
N GLU A 133 -8.30 13.75 -14.75
CA GLU A 133 -6.95 14.06 -14.33
C GLU A 133 -6.49 12.85 -13.54
N SER A 134 -5.29 12.40 -13.78
CA SER A 134 -4.62 11.31 -13.10
C SER A 134 -4.49 11.51 -11.58
N SER A 135 -5.13 12.52 -11.04
CA SER A 135 -5.04 13.04 -9.68
C SER A 135 -6.03 12.46 -8.69
N ASP A 136 -7.05 11.70 -9.13
CA ASP A 136 -8.01 11.09 -8.20
C ASP A 136 -7.33 10.16 -7.22
N LYS A 137 -7.51 10.41 -5.93
CA LYS A 137 -6.98 9.59 -4.85
C LYS A 137 -8.09 8.84 -4.15
N TYR A 138 -7.77 7.69 -3.65
CA TYR A 138 -8.70 6.84 -2.94
C TYR A 138 -8.13 6.43 -1.60
N ALA A 139 -9.03 6.31 -0.60
CA ALA A 139 -8.75 5.67 0.66
C ALA A 139 -9.82 4.62 0.96
N PHE A 140 -9.45 3.62 1.73
CA PHE A 140 -10.32 2.51 2.04
C PHE A 140 -10.28 2.21 3.53
N GLY A 141 -11.45 2.17 4.16
CA GLY A 141 -11.60 1.95 5.59
C GLY A 141 -12.96 1.41 5.96
N TYR A 142 -13.29 1.43 7.24
CA TYR A 142 -14.59 1.00 7.73
C TYR A 142 -15.03 1.78 8.97
N ASP A 143 -16.34 1.88 9.15
CA ASP A 143 -16.96 2.41 10.37
C ASP A 143 -16.79 1.41 11.52
N HIS A 144 -16.19 1.85 12.63
CA HIS A 144 -15.92 1.01 13.80
C HIS A 144 -17.18 0.49 14.50
N LYS A 145 -18.31 1.19 14.37
CA LYS A 145 -19.55 0.83 15.09
C LYS A 145 -20.22 -0.42 14.51
N ASN A 146 -20.22 -0.52 13.18
CA ASN A 146 -20.95 -1.56 12.47
C ASN A 146 -20.07 -2.37 11.48
N ARG A 147 -18.76 -2.07 11.40
CA ARG A 147 -17.80 -2.69 10.47
C ARG A 147 -18.20 -2.51 9.00
N ASN A 148 -18.99 -1.48 8.69
CA ASN A 148 -19.36 -1.16 7.33
C ASN A 148 -18.21 -0.51 6.59
N HIS A 149 -17.76 -1.13 5.51
CA HIS A 149 -16.66 -0.61 4.70
C HIS A 149 -17.10 0.61 3.90
N LYS A 150 -16.16 1.52 3.69
CA LYS A 150 -16.37 2.76 2.96
C LYS A 150 -15.15 3.10 2.12
N ILE A 151 -15.36 3.77 0.99
CA ILE A 151 -14.29 4.27 0.13
C ILE A 151 -14.39 5.79 0.09
N LEU A 152 -13.32 6.47 0.46
CA LEU A 152 -13.16 7.91 0.25
C LEU A 152 -12.53 8.12 -1.13
N ARG A 153 -13.11 9.02 -1.93
CA ARG A 153 -12.52 9.55 -3.15
C ARG A 153 -12.21 11.03 -2.94
N VAL A 154 -10.99 11.42 -3.24
CA VAL A 154 -10.55 12.81 -3.29
C VAL A 154 -10.34 13.14 -4.76
N PHE A 155 -11.11 14.08 -5.27
CA PHE A 155 -11.05 14.49 -6.67
C PHE A 155 -11.13 16.01 -6.75
N ASP A 156 -10.52 16.59 -7.78
CA ASP A 156 -10.38 18.03 -7.91
C ASP A 156 -9.74 18.68 -6.65
N VAL A 157 -9.60 19.98 -6.61
CA VAL A 157 -9.06 20.66 -5.44
C VAL A 157 -10.10 20.63 -4.31
N ASN A 158 -9.84 19.81 -3.27
CA ASN A 158 -10.63 19.75 -2.04
C ASN A 158 -12.10 19.29 -2.20
N ARG A 159 -12.41 18.39 -3.13
CA ARG A 159 -13.72 17.74 -3.22
C ARG A 159 -13.64 16.30 -2.77
N TYR A 160 -14.56 15.89 -1.91
CA TYR A 160 -14.59 14.60 -1.27
C TYR A 160 -15.91 13.88 -1.53
N GLU A 161 -15.82 12.64 -1.95
CA GLU A 161 -16.95 11.71 -2.06
C GLU A 161 -16.70 10.47 -1.22
N ILE A 162 -17.75 9.94 -0.63
CA ILE A 162 -17.68 8.68 0.09
C ILE A 162 -18.67 7.67 -0.48
N TYR A 163 -18.18 6.46 -0.74
CA TYR A 163 -19.01 5.33 -1.06
C TYR A 163 -19.25 4.51 0.20
N ASP A 164 -20.50 4.17 0.43
CA ASP A 164 -20.94 3.38 1.57
C ASP A 164 -21.46 2.03 1.07
N PHE A 165 -20.86 0.93 1.58
CA PHE A 165 -21.21 -0.42 1.14
C PHE A 165 -22.60 -0.84 1.58
N SER A 166 -23.10 -0.33 2.70
CA SER A 166 -24.43 -0.68 3.23
C SER A 166 -25.55 -0.07 2.40
N SER A 167 -25.38 1.15 1.94
CA SER A 167 -26.35 1.84 1.07
C SER A 167 -26.10 1.62 -0.41
N ASN A 168 -24.95 1.04 -0.78
CA ASN A 168 -24.51 0.86 -2.17
C ASN A 168 -24.53 2.16 -2.98
N SER A 169 -24.15 3.26 -2.36
CA SER A 169 -24.25 4.59 -2.99
C SER A 169 -23.07 5.49 -2.61
N TRP A 170 -22.79 6.41 -3.53
CA TRP A 170 -21.89 7.54 -3.31
C TRP A 170 -22.65 8.74 -2.77
N ARG A 171 -21.97 9.56 -1.99
CA ARG A 171 -22.42 10.89 -1.60
C ARG A 171 -21.26 11.86 -1.47
N ILE A 172 -21.53 13.13 -1.69
CA ILE A 172 -20.56 14.18 -1.47
C ILE A 172 -20.40 14.38 0.04
N LEU A 173 -19.16 14.55 0.49
CA LEU A 173 -18.86 14.99 1.83
C LEU A 173 -18.61 16.49 1.82
N ASP A 174 -19.38 17.21 2.63
CA ASP A 174 -19.19 18.63 2.87
C ASP A 174 -18.17 18.82 4.01
N ILE A 175 -16.93 18.46 3.73
CA ILE A 175 -15.79 18.64 4.63
C ILE A 175 -14.87 19.66 3.98
N ILE A 176 -14.56 20.71 4.71
CA ILE A 176 -13.51 21.66 4.37
C ILE A 176 -12.35 21.28 5.30
N PRO A 177 -11.30 20.62 4.80
CA PRO A 177 -10.08 20.53 5.59
C PRO A 177 -9.57 21.93 5.80
N ASP A 178 -9.11 22.25 7.00
CA ASP A 178 -8.54 23.58 7.30
C ASP A 178 -7.34 23.90 6.41
N ASP A 179 -6.77 22.88 5.73
CA ASP A 179 -5.61 23.01 4.86
C ASP A 179 -5.69 22.13 3.61
N ASP A 180 -4.99 22.55 2.54
CA ASP A 180 -4.85 21.77 1.31
C ASP A 180 -4.14 20.45 1.58
N ILE A 181 -4.89 19.33 1.62
CA ILE A 181 -4.30 17.99 1.74
C ILE A 181 -3.60 17.64 0.42
N TRP A 182 -2.44 18.21 0.24
CA TRP A 182 -1.56 17.87 -0.87
C TRP A 182 -0.66 16.70 -0.48
N SER A 183 -1.20 15.49 -0.51
CA SER A 183 -0.36 14.30 -0.44
C SER A 183 -0.13 13.78 -1.85
N ARG A 184 1.10 13.81 -2.32
CA ARG A 184 1.50 13.08 -3.54
C ARG A 184 1.53 11.58 -3.32
N GLN A 185 1.41 11.15 -2.07
CA GLN A 185 1.61 9.77 -1.65
C GLN A 185 0.28 9.09 -1.35
N ARG A 186 0.31 7.76 -1.36
CA ARG A 186 -0.84 6.95 -0.99
C ARG A 186 -1.01 6.95 0.52
N GLY A 187 -2.27 6.97 0.97
CA GLY A 187 -2.58 6.70 2.36
C GLY A 187 -2.36 5.22 2.73
N ALA A 188 -2.13 4.96 4.00
CA ALA A 188 -2.08 3.63 4.58
C ALA A 188 -3.30 3.41 5.46
N SER A 189 -4.04 2.33 5.22
CA SER A 189 -5.22 1.97 6.01
C SER A 189 -4.82 1.16 7.21
N LEU A 190 -5.23 1.60 8.39
CA LEU A 190 -4.93 0.95 9.66
C LEU A 190 -6.12 1.02 10.60
N LYS A 191 -6.52 -0.12 11.16
CA LYS A 191 -7.64 -0.21 12.11
C LYS A 191 -8.89 0.55 11.63
N GLY A 192 -9.26 0.40 10.36
CA GLY A 192 -10.44 1.03 9.77
C GLY A 192 -10.30 2.49 9.36
N ASN A 193 -9.26 3.19 9.72
CA ASN A 193 -8.96 4.57 9.32
C ASN A 193 -7.88 4.60 8.23
N THR A 194 -7.72 5.73 7.55
CA THR A 194 -6.61 5.92 6.60
C THR A 194 -5.76 7.11 7.01
N TYR A 195 -4.45 6.90 7.02
CA TYR A 195 -3.45 7.90 7.37
C TYR A 195 -2.71 8.37 6.11
N PHE A 196 -2.43 9.68 6.03
CA PHE A 196 -1.75 10.33 4.92
C PHE A 196 -0.59 11.17 5.44
N VAL A 197 0.47 11.26 4.65
CA VAL A 197 1.43 12.35 4.81
C VAL A 197 0.83 13.59 4.15
N ALA A 198 0.54 14.61 4.90
CA ALA A 198 -0.09 15.84 4.46
C ALA A 198 0.85 17.03 4.67
N LYS A 199 0.62 18.12 3.95
CA LYS A 199 1.34 19.38 4.12
C LYS A 199 0.45 20.36 4.84
N GLU A 200 1.02 21.04 5.81
CA GLU A 200 0.42 22.23 6.39
C GLU A 200 0.56 23.40 5.41
N LYS A 201 -0.53 24.10 5.15
CA LYS A 201 -0.50 25.30 4.31
C LYS A 201 -0.01 26.48 5.14
N THR A 202 1.20 26.92 4.89
CA THR A 202 1.64 28.22 5.40
C THR A 202 0.85 29.29 4.69
N LEU A 203 0.05 30.04 5.43
CA LEU A 203 -0.56 31.29 4.96
C LEU A 203 0.57 32.30 4.78
N VAL A 204 1.14 32.35 3.58
CA VAL A 204 2.02 33.45 3.20
C VAL A 204 1.08 34.60 2.86
N ASP A 205 0.99 35.60 3.72
CA ASP A 205 0.39 36.89 3.37
C ASP A 205 1.24 37.47 2.22
N GLU A 206 0.69 37.47 1.01
CA GLU A 206 1.37 37.99 -0.20
C GLU A 206 1.70 39.50 -0.08
N ASP A 207 1.19 40.19 0.93
CA ASP A 207 1.34 41.63 1.14
C ASP A 207 2.53 41.99 2.07
N VAL A 208 3.25 41.00 2.65
CA VAL A 208 4.39 41.30 3.52
C VAL A 208 5.70 41.21 2.74
N VAL A 209 6.11 42.35 2.18
CA VAL A 209 7.46 42.56 1.63
C VAL A 209 8.44 42.77 2.82
N GLY A 210 8.96 41.72 3.38
CA GLY A 210 9.97 41.67 4.40
C GLY A 210 10.58 40.29 4.47
N GLU A 211 11.89 40.18 4.84
CA GLU A 211 12.52 38.91 5.17
C GLU A 211 11.80 38.27 6.38
N VAL A 212 10.66 37.68 6.15
CA VAL A 212 10.04 36.75 7.09
C VAL A 212 10.80 35.45 6.89
N GLU A 213 11.42 34.92 7.95
CA GLU A 213 11.81 33.51 7.98
C GLU A 213 10.54 32.71 7.67
N ILE A 214 10.42 32.29 6.40
CA ILE A 214 9.33 31.43 5.97
C ILE A 214 9.64 30.09 6.64
N ASP A 215 8.93 29.79 7.73
CA ASP A 215 8.90 28.43 8.26
C ASP A 215 8.49 27.53 7.10
N GLU A 216 9.44 26.71 6.61
CA GLU A 216 9.15 25.79 5.51
C GLU A 216 8.00 24.88 5.93
N PRO A 217 7.02 24.66 5.04
CA PRO A 217 5.84 23.86 5.38
C PRO A 217 6.27 22.45 5.77
N HIS A 218 6.00 22.09 7.02
CA HIS A 218 6.30 20.77 7.54
C HIS A 218 5.24 19.76 7.04
N ASN A 219 5.71 18.59 6.62
CA ASN A 219 4.79 17.49 6.38
C ASN A 219 4.40 16.85 7.72
N LEU A 220 3.12 16.60 7.88
CA LEU A 220 2.50 16.06 9.07
C LEU A 220 1.70 14.80 8.71
N LEU A 221 1.33 14.03 9.70
CA LEU A 221 0.44 12.90 9.51
C LEU A 221 -1.00 13.35 9.72
N LEU A 222 -1.90 12.96 8.82
CA LEU A 222 -3.31 13.27 8.88
C LEU A 222 -4.14 12.00 8.81
N CYS A 223 -5.12 11.84 9.71
CA CYS A 223 -6.02 10.70 9.75
C CYS A 223 -7.39 11.06 9.18
N PHE A 224 -7.94 10.22 8.28
CA PHE A 224 -9.34 10.23 7.94
C PHE A 224 -10.07 9.14 8.73
N ASP A 225 -11.00 9.53 9.59
CA ASP A 225 -11.82 8.63 10.41
C ASP A 225 -13.12 8.29 9.66
N PHE A 226 -13.27 7.05 9.23
CA PHE A 226 -14.45 6.57 8.50
C PHE A 226 -15.70 6.44 9.35
N THR A 227 -15.58 6.45 10.68
CA THR A 227 -16.72 6.45 11.61
C THR A 227 -17.31 7.84 11.76
N ARG A 228 -16.45 8.85 11.87
CA ARG A 228 -16.84 10.28 11.94
C ARG A 228 -17.03 10.88 10.55
N GLU A 229 -16.45 10.26 9.52
CA GLU A 229 -16.39 10.72 8.13
C GLU A 229 -15.75 12.09 8.00
N GLY A 230 -14.62 12.26 8.66
CA GLY A 230 -13.91 13.52 8.70
C GLY A 230 -12.43 13.33 9.00
N PHE A 231 -11.67 14.41 8.78
CA PHE A 231 -10.26 14.46 9.14
C PHE A 231 -10.08 14.78 10.61
N GLY A 232 -9.08 14.14 11.23
CA GLY A 232 -8.59 14.45 12.56
C GLY A 232 -7.61 15.62 12.55
N PRO A 233 -7.01 15.96 13.70
CA PRO A 233 -5.96 16.95 13.78
C PRO A 233 -4.69 16.48 13.06
N PHE A 234 -3.82 17.41 12.71
CA PHE A 234 -2.47 17.09 12.27
C PHE A 234 -1.65 16.47 13.40
N LEU A 235 -0.97 15.37 13.09
CA LEU A 235 -0.14 14.63 14.03
C LEU A 235 1.34 14.73 13.63
N PRO A 236 2.28 14.79 14.58
CA PRO A 236 3.68 14.92 14.27
C PRO A 236 4.26 13.65 13.63
N LEU A 237 5.12 13.83 12.63
CA LEU A 237 6.04 12.80 12.16
C LEU A 237 7.28 12.76 13.07
N PRO A 238 8.03 11.65 13.13
CA PRO A 238 9.21 11.53 14.01
C PRO A 238 10.45 12.29 13.52
N PHE A 239 10.35 13.03 12.43
CA PHE A 239 11.41 13.79 11.78
C PHE A 239 10.82 15.06 11.17
N LEU A 240 11.69 16.04 10.93
CA LEU A 240 11.35 17.21 10.13
C LEU A 240 11.35 16.79 8.65
N HIS A 241 10.23 16.93 7.99
CA HIS A 241 10.05 16.51 6.62
C HIS A 241 9.88 17.72 5.71
N TYR A 242 10.82 17.94 4.82
CA TYR A 242 10.80 19.02 3.84
C TYR A 242 10.11 18.61 2.54
N ASN A 243 9.77 19.59 1.72
CA ASN A 243 8.97 19.39 0.48
C ASN A 243 9.56 18.38 -0.51
N GLU A 244 10.87 18.25 -0.53
CA GLU A 244 11.59 17.41 -1.49
C GLU A 244 11.94 16.03 -0.92
N ASP A 245 11.77 15.86 0.39
CA ASP A 245 12.03 14.59 1.05
C ASP A 245 10.96 13.55 0.72
N ILE A 246 11.34 12.30 0.84
CA ILE A 246 10.44 11.16 0.58
C ILE A 246 10.00 10.58 1.92
N GLY A 247 8.71 10.64 2.18
CA GLY A 247 8.07 9.95 3.31
C GLY A 247 7.00 9.00 2.78
N THR A 248 7.08 7.72 3.07
CA THR A 248 6.13 6.72 2.62
C THR A 248 5.57 5.94 3.79
N LEU A 249 4.24 5.75 3.80
CA LEU A 249 3.53 5.00 4.83
C LEU A 249 3.30 3.55 4.42
N SER A 250 3.40 2.66 5.40
CA SER A 250 3.01 1.25 5.31
C SER A 250 2.36 0.81 6.62
N THR A 251 1.78 -0.38 6.65
CA THR A 251 1.23 -0.97 7.87
C THR A 251 1.92 -2.27 8.21
N LEU A 252 2.03 -2.52 9.49
CA LEU A 252 2.54 -3.77 10.02
C LEU A 252 1.40 -4.55 10.69
N ARG A 253 1.03 -5.70 10.14
CA ARG A 253 0.01 -6.64 10.64
C ARG A 253 -1.34 -5.99 10.97
N ASP A 254 -1.70 -4.87 10.31
CA ASP A 254 -2.88 -4.05 10.61
C ASP A 254 -2.96 -3.53 12.07
N GLU A 255 -1.83 -3.45 12.77
CA GLU A 255 -1.74 -3.02 14.16
C GLU A 255 -0.97 -1.71 14.32
N LYS A 256 0.09 -1.52 13.54
CA LYS A 256 1.01 -0.39 13.64
C LYS A 256 1.18 0.31 12.29
N LEU A 257 1.37 1.62 12.36
CA LEU A 257 1.80 2.42 11.22
C LEU A 257 3.33 2.43 11.17
N VAL A 258 3.86 2.37 9.96
CA VAL A 258 5.29 2.42 9.69
C VAL A 258 5.54 3.51 8.69
N VAL A 259 6.57 4.33 8.92
CA VAL A 259 7.01 5.35 7.98
C VAL A 259 8.46 5.12 7.58
N LEU A 260 8.70 5.14 6.27
CA LEU A 260 10.03 5.19 5.69
C LEU A 260 10.29 6.62 5.26
N TYR A 261 11.43 7.16 5.67
CA TYR A 261 11.85 8.52 5.39
C TYR A 261 13.22 8.55 4.73
N GLN A 262 13.37 9.35 3.70
CA GLN A 262 14.65 9.64 3.04
C GLN A 262 14.73 11.11 2.68
N ARG A 263 15.82 11.77 3.10
CA ARG A 263 16.16 13.10 2.61
C ARG A 263 16.61 13.02 1.16
N MET A 264 16.21 14.00 0.35
CA MET A 264 16.46 14.00 -1.11
C MET A 264 17.93 13.83 -1.49
N VAL A 265 18.83 14.40 -0.71
CA VAL A 265 20.28 14.37 -0.98
C VAL A 265 21.08 13.40 -0.11
N CYS A 266 20.37 12.60 0.71
CA CYS A 266 21.02 11.69 1.63
C CYS A 266 20.72 10.22 1.20
N PRO A 267 21.74 9.36 1.09
CA PRO A 267 21.54 7.96 0.81
C PRO A 267 20.97 7.17 1.99
N GLU A 268 20.90 7.78 3.16
CA GLU A 268 20.36 7.13 4.36
C GLU A 268 18.83 7.14 4.33
N VAL A 269 18.27 5.99 4.69
CA VAL A 269 16.83 5.77 4.83
C VAL A 269 16.53 5.43 6.28
N GLU A 270 15.64 6.17 6.88
CA GLU A 270 15.15 5.92 8.24
C GLU A 270 13.80 5.24 8.21
N ILE A 271 13.60 4.24 9.05
CA ILE A 271 12.31 3.57 9.24
C ILE A 271 11.89 3.71 10.70
N TRP A 272 10.67 4.18 10.89
CA TRP A 272 10.06 4.40 12.20
C TRP A 272 8.74 3.64 12.30
N VAL A 273 8.44 3.15 13.51
CA VAL A 273 7.22 2.38 13.81
C VAL A 273 6.46 3.05 14.93
N THR A 274 5.13 3.08 14.83
CA THR A 274 4.31 3.61 15.92
C THR A 274 4.29 2.68 17.13
N THR A 275 4.44 3.25 18.31
CA THR A 275 4.19 2.58 19.60
C THR A 275 2.76 2.79 20.04
N ASN A 276 2.17 3.93 19.67
CA ASN A 276 0.75 4.22 19.81
C ASN A 276 0.26 4.95 18.57
N ILE A 277 -0.95 4.65 18.11
CA ILE A 277 -1.61 5.32 16.99
C ILE A 277 -3.12 5.33 17.20
N GLU A 278 -3.64 6.54 17.33
CA GLU A 278 -5.05 6.89 17.43
C GLU A 278 -5.35 8.01 16.42
N PRO A 279 -6.61 8.31 16.09
CA PRO A 279 -6.95 9.39 15.16
C PRO A 279 -6.45 10.79 15.56
N ASP A 280 -6.18 11.00 16.83
CA ASP A 280 -5.77 12.29 17.43
C ASP A 280 -4.46 12.23 18.23
N ALA A 281 -3.75 11.09 18.22
CA ALA A 281 -2.48 10.92 18.93
C ALA A 281 -1.58 9.90 18.27
N VAL A 282 -0.27 10.20 18.22
CA VAL A 282 0.75 9.29 17.69
C VAL A 282 2.02 9.33 18.52
N SER A 283 2.66 8.18 18.65
CA SER A 283 4.02 8.06 19.22
C SER A 283 4.85 7.12 18.36
N TRP A 284 6.11 7.45 18.14
CA TRP A 284 7.02 6.75 17.25
C TRP A 284 8.25 6.22 17.98
N THR A 285 8.80 5.14 17.45
CA THR A 285 10.11 4.60 17.85
C THR A 285 10.93 4.30 16.60
N PRO A 286 12.25 4.57 16.59
CA PRO A 286 13.10 4.20 15.47
C PRO A 286 13.17 2.67 15.34
N PHE A 287 13.17 2.20 14.10
CA PHE A 287 13.24 0.78 13.80
C PHE A 287 14.56 0.40 13.12
N LEU A 288 14.88 1.03 11.99
CA LEU A 288 16.12 0.83 11.24
C LEU A 288 16.62 2.15 10.64
N ASN A 289 17.93 2.27 10.57
CA ASN A 289 18.62 3.24 9.71
C ASN A 289 19.46 2.46 8.70
N ILE A 290 19.26 2.72 7.41
CA ILE A 290 19.80 1.94 6.29
C ILE A 290 20.66 2.87 5.43
N ASP A 291 21.95 2.54 5.29
CA ASP A 291 22.81 3.18 4.31
C ASP A 291 22.62 2.52 2.94
N MET A 292 22.07 3.27 1.99
CA MET A 292 21.82 2.81 0.61
C MET A 292 23.02 3.03 -0.31
N GLN A 293 24.13 3.61 0.14
CA GLN A 293 25.34 3.82 -0.68
C GLN A 293 25.89 2.52 -1.31
N PRO A 294 25.91 1.36 -0.62
CA PRO A 294 26.39 0.12 -1.22
C PRO A 294 25.61 -0.31 -2.48
N LEU A 295 24.39 0.17 -2.66
CA LEU A 295 23.57 -0.06 -3.85
C LEU A 295 23.88 0.92 -4.97
N ASP A 296 24.52 2.05 -4.65
CA ASP A 296 24.90 3.09 -5.60
C ASP A 296 26.24 2.76 -6.29
N ARG A 297 26.24 1.75 -7.14
CA ARG A 297 27.42 1.41 -7.95
C ARG A 297 27.66 2.38 -9.11
N GLY A 298 27.59 3.70 -8.85
CA GLY A 298 27.67 4.73 -9.88
C GLY A 298 26.33 5.01 -10.57
N PHE A 299 25.23 4.68 -9.92
CA PHE A 299 23.87 4.78 -10.45
C PHE A 299 22.98 5.49 -9.43
N GLN A 300 22.09 6.35 -9.90
CA GLN A 300 21.18 7.04 -9.00
C GLN A 300 20.15 6.05 -8.41
N PHE A 301 20.24 5.84 -7.10
CA PHE A 301 19.17 5.26 -6.30
C PHE A 301 18.02 6.28 -6.21
N VAL A 302 16.86 5.92 -6.68
CA VAL A 302 15.69 6.79 -6.61
C VAL A 302 14.58 6.04 -5.89
N LEU A 303 14.35 6.40 -4.62
CA LEU A 303 13.04 6.14 -4.03
C LEU A 303 12.06 7.06 -4.78
N CYS A 304 11.10 6.46 -5.46
CA CYS A 304 10.02 7.24 -6.05
C CYS A 304 9.10 7.72 -4.93
N SER A 305 8.53 8.91 -5.06
CA SER A 305 7.40 9.31 -4.23
C SER A 305 6.30 8.25 -4.37
N GLY A 306 6.01 7.52 -3.27
CA GLY A 306 5.12 6.36 -3.29
C GLY A 306 5.85 5.00 -3.43
N ALA A 307 7.17 4.94 -3.22
CA ALA A 307 7.88 3.69 -3.02
C ALA A 307 7.13 2.83 -1.99
N SER A 308 7.15 1.53 -2.18
CA SER A 308 6.50 0.60 -1.26
C SER A 308 7.56 -0.12 -0.45
N PHE A 309 7.22 -0.41 0.79
CA PHE A 309 8.10 -1.17 1.67
C PHE A 309 7.28 -1.95 2.70
N PHE A 310 7.89 -2.91 3.33
CA PHE A 310 7.38 -3.58 4.53
C PHE A 310 8.54 -3.97 5.45
N ILE A 311 8.21 -4.25 6.71
CA ILE A 311 9.18 -4.66 7.72
C ILE A 311 8.77 -5.96 8.40
N ASP A 312 9.76 -6.65 8.96
CA ASP A 312 9.58 -7.72 9.94
C ASP A 312 10.23 -7.29 11.26
N GLU A 313 9.41 -7.10 12.30
CA GLU A 313 9.91 -6.65 13.61
C GLU A 313 10.74 -7.72 14.32
N GLU A 314 10.40 -9.01 14.15
CA GLU A 314 11.08 -10.12 14.83
C GLU A 314 12.47 -10.33 14.27
N MET A 315 12.58 -10.25 12.94
CA MET A 315 13.84 -10.41 12.23
C MET A 315 14.66 -9.12 12.13
N LYS A 316 14.08 -7.97 12.49
CA LYS A 316 14.70 -6.66 12.28
C LYS A 316 15.11 -6.42 10.83
N ILE A 317 14.21 -6.73 9.90
CA ILE A 317 14.43 -6.64 8.45
C ILE A 317 13.44 -5.67 7.83
N ALA A 318 13.92 -4.94 6.82
CA ALA A 318 13.12 -4.16 5.90
C ALA A 318 13.28 -4.67 4.47
N VAL A 319 12.19 -4.66 3.72
CA VAL A 319 12.14 -4.95 2.28
C VAL A 319 11.64 -3.70 1.58
N VAL A 320 12.50 -3.08 0.78
CA VAL A 320 12.25 -1.79 0.13
C VAL A 320 12.21 -1.97 -1.37
N PHE A 321 11.13 -1.52 -2.01
CA PHE A 321 10.95 -1.55 -3.45
C PHE A 321 11.36 -0.21 -4.04
N TYR A 322 12.24 -0.22 -5.03
CA TYR A 322 12.78 0.98 -5.64
C TYR A 322 13.02 0.83 -7.15
N ILE A 323 13.30 1.95 -7.80
CA ILE A 323 13.72 1.96 -9.19
C ILE A 323 15.22 2.23 -9.24
N TYR A 324 15.92 1.35 -9.93
CA TYR A 324 17.33 1.45 -10.20
C TYR A 324 17.55 1.97 -11.62
N ARG A 325 18.38 3.00 -11.77
CA ARG A 325 18.73 3.56 -13.09
C ARG A 325 20.16 3.21 -13.46
N ALA A 326 20.33 2.51 -14.56
CA ALA A 326 21.63 2.18 -15.12
C ALA A 326 21.93 3.08 -16.33
N GLU A 327 22.96 3.91 -16.21
CA GLU A 327 23.50 4.67 -17.34
C GLU A 327 24.54 3.81 -18.08
N LYS A 328 24.19 3.23 -19.22
CA LYS A 328 25.14 2.58 -20.13
C LYS A 328 25.13 3.29 -21.48
N MET A 329 26.25 3.94 -21.83
CA MET A 329 26.55 4.48 -23.18
C MET A 329 25.33 5.09 -23.88
N ALA A 330 24.90 6.26 -23.47
CA ALA A 330 23.81 7.06 -24.05
C ALA A 330 22.40 6.46 -23.99
N LYS A 331 22.15 5.40 -23.23
CA LYS A 331 20.80 4.89 -22.97
C LYS A 331 20.63 4.63 -21.47
N THR A 332 19.77 5.41 -20.84
CA THR A 332 19.34 5.16 -19.46
C THR A 332 18.30 4.05 -19.46
N ARG A 333 18.57 2.96 -18.77
CA ARG A 333 17.58 1.91 -18.50
C ARG A 333 17.19 1.96 -17.03
N SER A 334 15.94 1.75 -16.76
CA SER A 334 15.41 1.67 -15.40
C SER A 334 14.92 0.25 -15.12
N TYR A 335 15.15 -0.22 -13.90
CA TYR A 335 14.77 -1.55 -13.45
C TYR A 335 14.01 -1.46 -12.14
N HIS A 336 13.00 -2.29 -11.97
CA HIS A 336 12.37 -2.50 -10.67
C HIS A 336 13.26 -3.41 -9.84
N SER A 337 13.54 -3.00 -8.61
CA SER A 337 14.41 -3.75 -7.71
C SER A 337 13.84 -3.81 -6.30
N VAL A 338 14.26 -4.81 -5.55
CA VAL A 338 13.93 -5.00 -4.14
C VAL A 338 15.21 -5.13 -3.35
N CYS A 339 15.38 -4.29 -2.35
CA CYS A 339 16.44 -4.40 -1.38
C CYS A 339 15.90 -5.06 -0.10
N ILE A 340 16.57 -6.09 0.36
CA ILE A 340 16.33 -6.71 1.66
C ILE A 340 17.50 -6.33 2.57
N THR A 341 17.21 -5.68 3.69
CA THR A 341 18.22 -5.15 4.60
C THR A 341 17.79 -5.30 6.05
N GLY A 342 18.72 -5.31 6.97
CA GLY A 342 18.48 -5.46 8.40
C GLY A 342 19.53 -4.72 9.25
N GLU A 343 19.46 -4.89 10.56
CA GLU A 343 20.39 -4.26 11.52
C GLU A 343 21.87 -4.52 11.19
N ASN A 344 22.19 -5.70 10.61
CA ASN A 344 23.55 -6.08 10.23
C ASN A 344 23.95 -5.61 8.82
N GLY A 345 23.16 -4.72 8.21
CA GLY A 345 23.37 -4.19 6.89
C GLY A 345 22.60 -4.94 5.80
N TYR A 346 23.09 -4.81 4.58
CA TYR A 346 22.49 -5.37 3.39
C TYR A 346 22.50 -6.90 3.36
N LEU A 347 21.35 -7.51 3.05
CA LEU A 347 21.18 -8.96 2.98
C LEU A 347 21.08 -9.48 1.54
N ASP A 348 20.22 -8.85 0.70
CA ASP A 348 19.97 -9.31 -0.67
C ASP A 348 19.37 -8.21 -1.56
N ASN A 349 19.52 -8.38 -2.87
CA ASN A 349 18.90 -7.52 -3.88
C ASN A 349 18.32 -8.37 -5.02
N LEU A 350 17.03 -8.18 -5.27
CA LEU A 350 16.30 -8.91 -6.30
C LEU A 350 15.94 -7.98 -7.44
N ASP A 351 16.33 -8.37 -8.65
CA ASP A 351 15.89 -7.72 -9.90
C ASP A 351 14.49 -8.21 -10.27
N LEU A 352 13.56 -7.27 -10.39
CA LEU A 352 12.18 -7.53 -10.79
C LEU A 352 11.95 -7.29 -12.31
N GLY A 353 13.01 -6.98 -13.05
CA GLY A 353 13.00 -6.71 -14.49
C GLY A 353 12.83 -5.23 -14.84
N ASP A 354 12.75 -4.96 -16.14
CA ASP A 354 12.73 -3.61 -16.71
C ASP A 354 11.56 -2.77 -16.14
N ALA A 355 11.86 -1.51 -15.81
CA ALA A 355 10.87 -0.49 -15.50
C ALA A 355 10.56 0.29 -16.80
N VAL A 356 9.34 0.15 -17.29
CA VAL A 356 8.93 0.80 -18.54
C VAL A 356 8.76 2.30 -18.31
N TYR A 357 9.55 3.11 -19.03
CA TYR A 357 9.35 4.55 -19.09
C TYR A 357 8.09 4.88 -19.87
N ARG A 358 7.22 5.70 -19.32
CA ARG A 358 6.02 6.18 -19.99
C ARG A 358 6.06 7.69 -20.14
N HIS A 359 5.65 8.19 -21.29
CA HIS A 359 5.34 9.59 -21.47
C HIS A 359 4.08 9.92 -20.67
N VAL A 360 4.27 10.51 -19.49
CA VAL A 360 3.20 11.05 -18.66
C VAL A 360 3.36 12.56 -18.51
N PRO A 361 2.29 13.32 -18.26
CA PRO A 361 2.38 14.76 -17.99
C PRO A 361 3.41 15.06 -16.89
N MET A 362 4.07 16.21 -16.93
CA MET A 362 5.16 16.60 -16.03
C MET A 362 4.87 16.46 -14.52
N ARG A 363 3.61 16.27 -14.13
CA ARG A 363 3.18 16.12 -12.74
C ARG A 363 3.15 14.67 -12.24
N GLU A 364 3.30 13.70 -13.12
CA GLU A 364 3.31 12.27 -12.75
C GLU A 364 4.72 11.70 -12.84
N ASN A 365 5.01 10.75 -11.95
CA ASN A 365 6.26 10.00 -12.06
C ASN A 365 6.22 9.16 -13.35
N PRO A 366 7.13 9.37 -14.31
CA PRO A 366 7.14 8.65 -15.58
C PRO A 366 7.43 7.15 -15.40
N TYR A 367 7.86 6.74 -14.23
CA TYR A 367 8.11 5.35 -13.89
C TYR A 367 7.00 4.83 -12.96
N CYS A 368 6.41 3.73 -13.35
CA CYS A 368 5.44 3.03 -12.53
C CYS A 368 6.19 2.25 -11.44
N CYS A 369 6.40 2.86 -10.27
CA CYS A 369 6.97 2.14 -9.14
C CYS A 369 6.08 0.94 -8.78
N PRO A 370 6.64 -0.22 -8.41
CA PRO A 370 5.86 -1.33 -7.92
C PRO A 370 5.07 -0.90 -6.68
N LEU A 371 3.75 -0.96 -6.79
CA LEU A 371 2.88 -0.65 -5.67
C LEU A 371 2.63 -1.92 -4.88
N VAL A 372 3.16 -1.97 -3.69
CA VAL A 372 3.07 -3.14 -2.82
C VAL A 372 2.16 -2.86 -1.64
N CYS A 373 1.39 -3.84 -1.23
CA CYS A 373 0.69 -3.84 0.05
C CYS A 373 0.92 -5.17 0.77
N SER A 374 1.13 -5.10 2.08
CA SER A 374 1.02 -6.26 2.96
C SER A 374 -0.42 -6.78 2.91
N TYR A 375 -0.59 -8.07 3.09
CA TYR A 375 -1.92 -8.68 3.08
C TYR A 375 -2.10 -9.62 4.25
N VAL A 376 -3.13 -9.36 5.03
CA VAL A 376 -3.60 -10.24 6.11
C VAL A 376 -4.93 -10.85 5.64
N PRO A 377 -5.02 -12.18 5.54
CA PRO A 377 -6.26 -12.86 5.12
C PRO A 377 -7.42 -12.59 6.08
N SER A 378 -8.61 -12.40 5.54
CA SER A 378 -9.82 -12.15 6.34
C SER A 378 -11.04 -12.91 5.80
N LEU A 379 -11.97 -13.25 6.70
CA LEU A 379 -13.29 -13.82 6.36
C LEU A 379 -14.35 -12.76 6.08
N VAL A 380 -13.97 -11.50 6.05
CA VAL A 380 -14.88 -10.39 5.70
C VAL A 380 -15.49 -10.65 4.33
N GLN A 381 -16.82 -10.63 4.27
CA GLN A 381 -17.56 -10.80 3.03
C GLN A 381 -17.82 -9.44 2.36
N ILE A 382 -17.77 -9.44 1.06
CA ILE A 382 -18.13 -8.28 0.24
C ILE A 382 -19.61 -8.40 -0.08
N ASN A 383 -20.46 -7.77 0.74
CA ASN A 383 -21.92 -7.75 0.57
C ASN A 383 -22.33 -6.69 -0.44
#